data_ce46c4e28537d90ef1610edacfafe48f
#
_entry.id   ce46c4e28537d90ef1610edacfafe48f
#
_cell.length_a   1.000
_cell.length_b   1.000
_cell.length_c   1.000
_cell.angle_alpha   90.00
_cell.angle_beta   90.00
_cell.angle_gamma   90.00
#
_symmetry.space_group_name_H-M   'P 1'
#
loop_
_entity.id
_entity.type
_entity.pdbx_description
1 polymer ?
#
loop_
_entity_poly.entity_id
_entity_poly.type
_entity_poly.pdbx_seq_one_letter_code
_entity_poly.pdbx_strand_id
1 'polypeptide(L)'
;MWTLSLPDFPLLFGSKKRKLYKQSRADFYEGRNALFSHASFDSILNLNHLESLDTEKSIQFYGLSFGQSIKETVQKLGKPNYVDNRKLALKHQKTIYYRLTIKEERCVLQMHYYKDRFFFGKMEIKGNNPVAKRDIGQLVCQKYGIAQQDWTGSIIDNQQNKILIKENIVPNVCYISGDKALLNEIRLELKSILNAKKYRQIGQSELLLDMV
;
A
#
# COMPACT_ATOMS: atom_id res chain seq x y z
N MET A 1 -58.41 41.86 15.98
CA MET A 1 -57.66 40.60 16.19
C MET A 1 -57.63 39.90 14.84
N TRP A 2 -56.52 40.06 14.09
CA TRP A 2 -56.40 39.54 12.75
C TRP A 2 -55.44 38.34 12.83
N THR A 3 -55.95 37.16 12.56
CA THR A 3 -55.15 35.94 12.44
C THR A 3 -54.72 35.77 11.00
N LEU A 4 -53.42 35.96 10.75
CA LEU A 4 -52.78 35.62 9.48
C LEU A 4 -52.50 34.12 9.43
N SER A 5 -53.24 33.42 8.58
CA SER A 5 -52.96 32.04 8.24
C SER A 5 -51.80 31.99 7.24
N LEU A 6 -50.69 31.31 7.60
CA LEU A 6 -49.57 31.03 6.70
C LEU A 6 -50.00 29.93 5.71
N PRO A 7 -49.65 30.07 4.42
CA PRO A 7 -49.92 29.01 3.45
C PRO A 7 -49.01 27.79 3.68
N ASP A 8 -49.65 26.61 3.67
CA ASP A 8 -48.98 25.32 3.71
C ASP A 8 -48.04 25.16 2.51
N PHE A 9 -46.74 25.22 2.75
CA PHE A 9 -45.73 24.79 1.78
C PHE A 9 -45.63 23.25 1.80
N PRO A 10 -45.89 22.56 0.70
CA PRO A 10 -45.66 21.13 0.63
C PRO A 10 -44.15 20.90 0.66
N LEU A 11 -43.70 20.34 1.78
CA LEU A 11 -42.31 19.83 1.91
C LEU A 11 -42.09 18.67 0.96
N LEU A 12 -41.65 19.00 -0.27
CA LEU A 12 -41.13 18.04 -1.23
C LEU A 12 -39.77 17.52 -0.76
N PHE A 13 -39.72 16.89 0.38
CA PHE A 13 -38.58 16.02 0.74
C PHE A 13 -38.75 14.67 0.04
N GLY A 14 -38.56 14.69 -1.29
CA GLY A 14 -38.22 13.49 -2.01
C GLY A 14 -36.89 12.96 -1.46
N SER A 15 -36.95 12.05 -0.49
CA SER A 15 -35.78 11.29 -0.04
C SER A 15 -35.29 10.47 -1.23
N LYS A 16 -34.45 11.08 -2.07
CA LYS A 16 -33.59 10.34 -2.98
C LYS A 16 -32.78 9.40 -2.08
N LYS A 17 -33.24 8.16 -1.91
CA LYS A 17 -32.44 7.08 -1.34
C LYS A 17 -31.12 7.11 -2.11
N ARG A 18 -30.08 7.73 -1.53
CA ARG A 18 -28.73 7.61 -2.03
C ARG A 18 -28.48 6.11 -2.09
N LYS A 19 -28.41 5.53 -3.28
CA LYS A 19 -27.90 4.18 -3.48
C LYS A 19 -26.49 4.23 -2.92
N LEU A 20 -26.33 3.80 -1.67
CA LEU A 20 -25.04 3.55 -1.08
C LEU A 20 -24.40 2.49 -1.99
N TYR A 21 -23.50 2.93 -2.86
CA TYR A 21 -22.68 2.04 -3.66
C TYR A 21 -21.97 1.13 -2.67
N LYS A 22 -22.48 -0.09 -2.51
CA LYS A 22 -21.76 -1.12 -1.76
C LYS A 22 -20.46 -1.37 -2.52
N GLN A 23 -19.37 -0.81 -2.02
CA GLN A 23 -18.04 -1.07 -2.55
C GLN A 23 -17.85 -2.58 -2.63
N SER A 24 -17.54 -3.11 -3.81
CA SER A 24 -17.29 -4.53 -3.96
C SER A 24 -16.05 -4.92 -3.13
N ARG A 25 -15.92 -6.21 -2.83
CA ARG A 25 -14.72 -6.71 -2.13
C ARG A 25 -13.44 -6.44 -2.94
N ALA A 26 -13.53 -6.57 -4.25
CA ALA A 26 -12.44 -6.26 -5.16
C ALA A 26 -12.07 -4.77 -5.09
N ASP A 27 -13.02 -3.85 -5.30
CA ASP A 27 -12.78 -2.40 -5.25
C ASP A 27 -12.14 -1.98 -3.93
N PHE A 28 -12.57 -2.62 -2.82
CA PHE A 28 -12.02 -2.33 -1.51
C PHE A 28 -10.52 -2.60 -1.41
N TYR A 29 -10.05 -3.75 -1.91
CA TYR A 29 -8.63 -4.13 -1.82
C TYR A 29 -7.82 -3.50 -2.95
N GLU A 30 -8.36 -3.51 -4.16
CA GLU A 30 -7.70 -3.02 -5.35
C GLU A 30 -7.41 -1.52 -5.31
N GLY A 31 -8.34 -0.73 -4.76
CA GLY A 31 -8.12 0.71 -4.54
C GLY A 31 -7.05 1.03 -3.48
N ARG A 32 -6.56 0.03 -2.74
CA ARG A 32 -5.51 0.17 -1.72
C ARG A 32 -4.15 -0.36 -2.13
N ASN A 33 -4.05 -0.94 -3.32
CA ASN A 33 -2.79 -1.51 -3.78
C ASN A 33 -1.69 -0.44 -3.78
N ALA A 34 -0.66 -0.63 -2.95
CA ALA A 34 0.43 0.34 -2.80
C ALA A 34 1.33 0.40 -4.04
N LEU A 35 1.39 -0.67 -4.82
CA LEU A 35 2.26 -0.82 -5.99
C LEU A 35 1.43 -1.04 -7.26
N PHE A 36 0.39 -0.24 -7.48
CA PHE A 36 -0.48 -0.38 -8.64
C PHE A 36 0.08 0.29 -9.91
N SER A 37 1.02 1.22 -9.77
CA SER A 37 1.59 2.00 -10.88
C SER A 37 3.11 2.06 -10.85
N HIS A 38 3.71 2.43 -11.97
CA HIS A 38 5.16 2.66 -12.06
C HIS A 38 5.64 3.76 -11.10
N ALA A 39 4.90 4.86 -10.99
CA ALA A 39 5.21 5.95 -10.08
C ALA A 39 5.21 5.49 -8.61
N SER A 40 4.30 4.56 -8.25
CA SER A 40 4.27 3.97 -6.91
C SER A 40 5.52 3.16 -6.60
N PHE A 41 6.04 2.42 -7.59
CA PHE A 41 7.31 1.70 -7.45
C PHE A 41 8.48 2.65 -7.27
N ASP A 42 8.60 3.67 -8.12
CA ASP A 42 9.69 4.65 -8.06
C ASP A 42 9.70 5.37 -6.71
N SER A 43 8.55 5.75 -6.19
CA SER A 43 8.44 6.41 -4.88
C SER A 43 8.90 5.54 -3.70
N ILE A 44 8.86 4.21 -3.85
CA ILE A 44 9.28 3.25 -2.81
C ILE A 44 10.73 2.83 -3.00
N LEU A 45 11.17 2.64 -4.24
CA LEU A 45 12.54 2.18 -4.54
C LEU A 45 13.59 3.28 -4.39
N ASN A 46 13.21 4.55 -4.44
CA ASN A 46 14.12 5.71 -4.43
C ASN A 46 14.11 6.50 -3.09
N LEU A 47 13.79 5.85 -1.97
CA LEU A 47 13.72 6.46 -0.63
C LEU A 47 15.10 6.60 0.05
N ASN A 48 16.14 6.94 -0.70
CA ASN A 48 17.51 7.04 -0.17
C ASN A 48 17.80 8.33 0.63
N HIS A 49 16.84 9.25 0.71
CA HIS A 49 17.00 10.56 1.35
C HIS A 49 16.36 10.65 2.75
N LEU A 50 15.80 9.55 3.25
CA LEU A 50 15.24 9.54 4.61
C LEU A 50 16.35 9.23 5.61
N GLU A 51 16.32 9.92 6.74
CA GLU A 51 17.13 9.57 7.90
C GLU A 51 16.88 8.11 8.28
N SER A 52 17.95 7.37 8.52
CA SER A 52 17.88 5.95 8.80
C SER A 52 18.58 5.61 10.10
N LEU A 53 17.96 4.71 10.86
CA LEU A 53 18.52 4.14 12.08
C LEU A 53 18.80 2.66 11.85
N ASP A 54 19.96 2.21 12.29
CA ASP A 54 20.36 0.81 12.16
C ASP A 54 19.80 -0.02 13.30
N THR A 55 19.47 -1.28 13.00
CA THR A 55 19.09 -2.28 13.98
C THR A 55 19.81 -3.59 13.75
N GLU A 56 20.22 -4.23 14.85
CA GLU A 56 20.79 -5.60 14.82
C GLU A 56 19.70 -6.68 14.65
N LYS A 57 18.44 -6.33 14.87
CA LYS A 57 17.32 -7.26 14.77
C LYS A 57 16.90 -7.44 13.33
N SER A 58 16.81 -8.68 12.86
CA SER A 58 16.30 -9.00 11.52
C SER A 58 14.89 -8.47 11.30
N ILE A 59 14.70 -7.71 10.21
CA ILE A 59 13.41 -7.14 9.84
C ILE A 59 12.55 -8.21 9.17
N GLN A 60 11.39 -8.44 9.77
CA GLN A 60 10.38 -9.38 9.28
C GLN A 60 9.00 -8.74 9.29
N PHE A 61 8.23 -8.98 8.24
CA PHE A 61 6.85 -8.53 8.14
C PHE A 61 5.88 -9.60 8.68
N TYR A 62 5.32 -9.39 9.86
CA TYR A 62 4.47 -10.39 10.54
C TYR A 62 5.13 -11.76 10.70
N GLY A 63 6.42 -11.74 11.03
CA GLY A 63 7.22 -12.93 11.16
C GLY A 63 7.62 -13.59 9.83
N LEU A 64 7.25 -13.00 8.69
CA LEU A 64 7.66 -13.44 7.36
C LEU A 64 8.97 -12.78 6.99
N SER A 65 9.92 -13.57 6.52
CA SER A 65 11.17 -13.08 5.94
C SER A 65 10.95 -12.70 4.48
N PHE A 66 11.72 -11.74 3.99
CA PHE A 66 11.73 -11.44 2.57
C PHE A 66 12.22 -12.63 1.74
N GLY A 67 11.78 -12.74 0.49
CA GLY A 67 12.07 -13.85 -0.39
C GLY A 67 11.14 -15.04 -0.25
N GLN A 68 10.38 -15.18 0.85
CA GLN A 68 9.41 -16.27 1.03
C GLN A 68 8.33 -16.26 -0.06
N SER A 69 7.88 -17.46 -0.43
CA SER A 69 6.82 -17.67 -1.42
C SER A 69 5.41 -17.39 -0.85
N ILE A 70 4.43 -17.23 -1.75
CA ILE A 70 3.02 -17.14 -1.35
C ILE A 70 2.58 -18.40 -0.59
N LYS A 71 3.06 -19.58 -1.01
CA LYS A 71 2.74 -20.85 -0.36
C LYS A 71 3.19 -20.87 1.10
N GLU A 72 4.43 -20.48 1.38
CA GLU A 72 4.98 -20.38 2.74
C GLU A 72 4.21 -19.34 3.58
N THR A 73 3.85 -18.22 2.96
CA THR A 73 3.04 -17.20 3.62
C THR A 73 1.67 -17.74 4.02
N VAL A 74 1.00 -18.45 3.13
CA VAL A 74 -0.31 -19.06 3.40
C VAL A 74 -0.21 -20.16 4.45
N GLN A 75 0.85 -20.95 4.47
CA GLN A 75 1.11 -21.91 5.53
C GLN A 75 1.23 -21.25 6.90
N LYS A 76 1.84 -20.07 6.97
CA LYS A 76 2.09 -19.36 8.23
C LYS A 76 0.92 -18.51 8.70
N LEU A 77 0.28 -17.79 7.81
CA LEU A 77 -0.78 -16.82 8.13
C LEU A 77 -2.21 -17.31 7.80
N GLY A 78 -2.33 -18.49 7.21
CA GLY A 78 -3.61 -19.00 6.74
C GLY A 78 -4.04 -18.39 5.40
N LYS A 79 -5.30 -18.68 5.01
CA LYS A 79 -5.87 -18.21 3.73
C LYS A 79 -6.00 -16.69 3.69
N PRO A 80 -5.50 -16.01 2.65
CA PRO A 80 -5.64 -14.56 2.50
C PRO A 80 -7.11 -14.15 2.34
N ASN A 81 -7.44 -12.96 2.80
CA ASN A 81 -8.75 -12.37 2.60
C ASN A 81 -9.01 -12.01 1.14
N TYR A 82 -7.99 -11.63 0.39
CA TYR A 82 -8.08 -11.30 -1.03
C TYR A 82 -6.74 -11.53 -1.73
N VAL A 83 -6.82 -11.93 -3.00
CA VAL A 83 -5.67 -12.03 -3.91
C VAL A 83 -5.96 -11.14 -5.11
N ASP A 84 -5.09 -10.18 -5.37
CA ASP A 84 -5.20 -9.32 -6.54
C ASP A 84 -4.58 -10.02 -7.76
N ASN A 85 -5.43 -10.42 -8.68
CA ASN A 85 -5.05 -11.13 -9.91
C ASN A 85 -5.05 -10.22 -11.14
N ARG A 86 -5.24 -8.90 -10.97
CA ARG A 86 -5.20 -7.98 -12.10
C ARG A 86 -3.83 -7.92 -12.75
N LYS A 87 -3.78 -7.45 -13.99
CA LYS A 87 -2.52 -7.03 -14.61
C LYS A 87 -2.02 -5.78 -13.90
N LEU A 88 -1.06 -5.98 -13.00
CA LEU A 88 -0.41 -4.92 -12.25
C LEU A 88 0.71 -4.26 -13.08
N ALA A 89 1.48 -3.38 -12.45
CA ALA A 89 2.58 -2.67 -13.10
C ALA A 89 3.63 -3.61 -13.70
N LEU A 90 3.87 -4.76 -13.05
CA LEU A 90 4.81 -5.79 -13.49
C LEU A 90 4.08 -7.07 -13.89
N LYS A 91 4.61 -7.78 -14.88
CA LYS A 91 4.02 -9.02 -15.41
C LYS A 91 3.88 -10.13 -14.36
N HIS A 92 4.90 -10.28 -13.50
CA HIS A 92 4.98 -11.36 -12.51
C HIS A 92 4.70 -10.89 -11.08
N GLN A 93 4.03 -9.74 -10.95
CA GLN A 93 3.60 -9.22 -9.65
C GLN A 93 2.31 -9.90 -9.19
N LYS A 94 2.26 -10.25 -7.90
CA LYS A 94 1.05 -10.66 -7.19
C LYS A 94 0.94 -9.91 -5.88
N THR A 95 -0.28 -9.60 -5.47
CA THR A 95 -0.54 -8.95 -4.18
C THR A 95 -1.58 -9.75 -3.42
N ILE A 96 -1.29 -10.09 -2.17
CA ILE A 96 -2.24 -10.75 -1.28
C ILE A 96 -2.54 -9.86 -0.08
N TYR A 97 -3.73 -10.00 0.46
CA TYR A 97 -4.24 -9.13 1.52
C TYR A 97 -4.77 -9.93 2.70
N TYR A 98 -4.43 -9.46 3.90
CA TYR A 98 -5.00 -9.96 5.14
C TYR A 98 -5.68 -8.81 5.90
N ARG A 99 -6.76 -9.14 6.60
CA ARG A 99 -7.37 -8.26 7.59
C ARG A 99 -7.09 -8.83 8.96
N LEU A 100 -6.69 -7.98 9.86
CA LEU A 100 -6.47 -8.36 11.25
C LEU A 100 -6.80 -7.19 12.16
N THR A 101 -6.88 -7.47 13.45
CA THR A 101 -7.08 -6.48 14.50
C THR A 101 -5.85 -6.46 15.39
N ILE A 102 -5.29 -5.28 15.62
CA ILE A 102 -4.14 -5.05 16.51
C ILE A 102 -4.57 -4.00 17.52
N LYS A 103 -4.55 -4.32 18.81
CA LYS A 103 -5.00 -3.41 19.87
C LYS A 103 -6.33 -2.72 19.51
N GLU A 104 -7.34 -3.53 19.16
CA GLU A 104 -8.69 -3.09 18.77
C GLU A 104 -8.78 -2.34 17.43
N GLU A 105 -7.66 -1.96 16.81
CA GLU A 105 -7.63 -1.29 15.54
C GLU A 105 -7.64 -2.27 14.36
N ARG A 106 -8.50 -1.98 13.38
CA ARG A 106 -8.57 -2.78 12.15
C ARG A 106 -7.41 -2.45 11.24
N CYS A 107 -6.65 -3.46 10.85
CA CYS A 107 -5.51 -3.33 9.97
C CYS A 107 -5.70 -4.11 8.67
N VAL A 108 -5.14 -3.58 7.59
CA VAL A 108 -5.02 -4.27 6.31
C VAL A 108 -3.54 -4.46 6.02
N LEU A 109 -3.14 -5.71 5.90
CA LEU A 109 -1.80 -6.05 5.41
C LEU A 109 -1.86 -6.25 3.90
N GLN A 110 -0.90 -5.67 3.20
CA GLN A 110 -0.65 -5.90 1.78
C GLN A 110 0.73 -6.55 1.66
N MET A 111 0.80 -7.64 0.94
CA MET A 111 2.04 -8.37 0.68
C MET A 111 2.23 -8.49 -0.82
N HIS A 112 3.33 -7.94 -1.32
CA HIS A 112 3.64 -7.89 -2.73
C HIS A 112 4.76 -8.87 -3.04
N TYR A 113 4.53 -9.67 -4.06
CA TYR A 113 5.42 -10.70 -4.56
C TYR A 113 5.81 -10.39 -5.99
N TYR A 114 7.05 -10.65 -6.31
CA TYR A 114 7.57 -10.65 -7.68
C TYR A 114 8.23 -12.00 -7.96
N LYS A 115 7.75 -12.71 -8.99
CA LYS A 115 8.17 -14.08 -9.30
C LYS A 115 8.10 -14.99 -8.07
N ASP A 116 6.97 -14.92 -7.34
CA ASP A 116 6.69 -15.65 -6.10
C ASP A 116 7.66 -15.39 -4.95
N ARG A 117 8.41 -14.28 -4.97
CA ARG A 117 9.29 -13.85 -3.86
C ARG A 117 8.70 -12.61 -3.20
N PHE A 118 8.47 -12.67 -1.89
CA PHE A 118 8.00 -11.55 -1.08
C PHE A 118 9.05 -10.45 -1.02
N PHE A 119 8.73 -9.22 -1.46
CA PHE A 119 9.67 -8.12 -1.48
C PHE A 119 9.20 -6.82 -0.83
N PHE A 120 7.87 -6.65 -0.68
CA PHE A 120 7.30 -5.44 -0.09
C PHE A 120 6.05 -5.76 0.71
N GLY A 121 6.00 -5.27 1.95
CA GLY A 121 4.85 -5.34 2.84
C GLY A 121 4.38 -3.96 3.24
N LYS A 122 3.07 -3.74 3.29
CA LYS A 122 2.46 -2.52 3.83
C LYS A 122 1.41 -2.88 4.85
N MET A 123 1.46 -2.24 6.00
CA MET A 123 0.42 -2.25 7.01
C MET A 123 -0.32 -0.92 6.99
N GLU A 124 -1.62 -0.95 6.75
CA GLU A 124 -2.52 0.19 6.79
C GLU A 124 -3.47 0.05 7.98
N ILE A 125 -3.46 1.04 8.87
CA ILE A 125 -4.32 1.08 10.05
C ILE A 125 -5.56 1.87 9.72
N LYS A 126 -6.74 1.28 9.97
CA LYS A 126 -8.04 1.84 9.59
C LYS A 126 -8.74 2.54 10.76
N GLY A 127 -8.08 3.12 11.64
CA GLY A 127 -8.69 3.91 12.71
C GLY A 127 -8.52 5.41 12.48
N ASN A 128 -9.42 6.21 13.01
CA ASN A 128 -9.23 7.65 13.13
C ASN A 128 -8.61 8.03 14.47
N ASN A 129 -8.23 7.05 15.28
CA ASN A 129 -7.64 7.29 16.58
C ASN A 129 -6.15 7.70 16.43
N PRO A 130 -5.81 8.98 16.64
CA PRO A 130 -4.43 9.45 16.51
C PRO A 130 -3.50 8.82 17.55
N VAL A 131 -4.02 8.41 18.71
CA VAL A 131 -3.24 7.75 19.78
C VAL A 131 -2.81 6.37 19.31
N ALA A 132 -3.74 5.55 18.77
CA ALA A 132 -3.41 4.23 18.25
C ALA A 132 -2.39 4.30 17.10
N LYS A 133 -2.39 5.38 16.34
CA LYS A 133 -1.45 5.64 15.25
C LYS A 133 -0.03 5.85 15.76
N ARG A 134 0.12 6.70 16.77
CA ARG A 134 1.39 6.94 17.45
C ARG A 134 1.92 5.68 18.12
N ASP A 135 1.05 4.96 18.82
CA ASP A 135 1.39 3.73 19.52
C ASP A 135 1.99 2.65 18.61
N ILE A 136 1.51 2.56 17.36
CA ILE A 136 2.03 1.55 16.43
C ILE A 136 3.42 1.93 15.93
N GLY A 137 3.68 3.19 15.65
CA GLY A 137 5.03 3.67 15.35
C GLY A 137 6.00 3.36 16.50
N GLN A 138 5.61 3.69 17.73
CA GLN A 138 6.37 3.40 18.94
C GLN A 138 6.60 1.89 19.12
N LEU A 139 5.59 1.06 18.91
CA LEU A 139 5.73 -0.40 18.99
C LEU A 139 6.71 -0.96 17.97
N VAL A 140 6.72 -0.41 16.75
CA VAL A 140 7.71 -0.79 15.74
C VAL A 140 9.11 -0.38 16.20
N CYS A 141 9.32 0.85 16.62
CA CYS A 141 10.60 1.32 17.16
C CYS A 141 11.06 0.46 18.33
N GLN A 142 10.20 0.22 19.29
CA GLN A 142 10.49 -0.60 20.47
C GLN A 142 10.84 -2.06 20.11
N LYS A 143 10.10 -2.66 19.14
CA LYS A 143 10.40 -4.00 18.63
C LYS A 143 11.81 -4.10 18.07
N TYR A 144 12.28 -3.07 17.38
CA TYR A 144 13.60 -3.04 16.74
C TYR A 144 14.68 -2.38 17.59
N GLY A 145 14.38 -2.05 18.86
CA GLY A 145 15.37 -1.51 19.80
C GLY A 145 15.71 -0.05 19.58
N ILE A 146 14.83 0.69 18.90
CA ILE A 146 14.98 2.13 18.67
C ILE A 146 14.39 2.88 19.87
N ALA A 147 15.21 3.67 20.55
CA ALA A 147 14.82 4.39 21.75
C ALA A 147 14.04 5.68 21.49
N GLN A 148 14.06 6.20 20.28
CA GLN A 148 13.36 7.42 19.92
C GLN A 148 11.84 7.19 19.89
N GLN A 149 11.13 7.97 20.71
CA GLN A 149 9.68 8.10 20.62
C GLN A 149 9.36 9.11 19.49
N ASP A 150 8.29 8.97 18.77
CA ASP A 150 7.83 9.88 17.69
C ASP A 150 8.79 10.03 16.48
N TRP A 151 9.58 8.99 16.18
CA TRP A 151 10.50 9.02 15.05
C TRP A 151 9.81 8.66 13.72
N THR A 152 10.08 9.48 12.70
CA THR A 152 9.67 9.28 11.32
C THR A 152 10.90 9.14 10.43
N GLY A 153 11.02 8.03 9.74
CA GLY A 153 12.21 7.75 8.91
C GLY A 153 12.27 6.30 8.47
N SER A 154 13.48 5.76 8.34
CA SER A 154 13.69 4.36 7.99
C SER A 154 14.52 3.61 9.03
N ILE A 155 14.15 2.38 9.36
CA ILE A 155 14.95 1.44 10.16
C ILE A 155 15.57 0.45 9.18
N ILE A 156 16.86 0.16 9.32
CA ILE A 156 17.61 -0.71 8.41
C ILE A 156 18.27 -1.83 9.22
N ASP A 157 18.14 -3.09 8.77
CA ASP A 157 18.85 -4.23 9.36
C ASP A 157 20.16 -4.57 8.61
N ASN A 158 20.91 -5.51 9.14
CA ASN A 158 22.17 -5.97 8.57
C ASN A 158 22.02 -6.58 7.15
N GLN A 159 20.82 -7.01 6.76
CA GLN A 159 20.50 -7.50 5.42
C GLN A 159 20.01 -6.39 4.48
N GLN A 160 20.07 -5.12 4.94
CA GLN A 160 19.58 -3.95 4.21
C GLN A 160 18.06 -3.96 3.99
N ASN A 161 17.32 -4.78 4.71
CA ASN A 161 15.87 -4.67 4.74
C ASN A 161 15.49 -3.37 5.45
N LYS A 162 14.41 -2.74 5.00
CA LYS A 162 14.00 -1.42 5.50
C LYS A 162 12.56 -1.43 6.02
N ILE A 163 12.34 -0.71 7.10
CA ILE A 163 11.01 -0.30 7.55
C ILE A 163 10.91 1.21 7.34
N LEU A 164 9.82 1.65 6.73
CA LEU A 164 9.49 3.06 6.57
C LEU A 164 8.26 3.36 7.42
N ILE A 165 8.39 4.33 8.31
CA ILE A 165 7.29 4.87 9.11
C ILE A 165 6.95 6.22 8.52
N LYS A 166 5.78 6.35 7.89
CA LYS A 166 5.29 7.59 7.28
C LYS A 166 4.14 8.15 8.11
N GLU A 167 4.30 9.38 8.58
CA GLU A 167 3.20 10.17 9.11
C GLU A 167 2.34 10.68 7.95
N ASN A 168 1.24 10.01 7.71
CA ASN A 168 0.18 10.47 6.82
C ASN A 168 -1.11 10.53 7.64
N ILE A 169 -2.18 11.14 7.05
CA ILE A 169 -3.55 11.10 7.59
C ILE A 169 -3.97 9.66 7.96
N VAL A 170 -3.46 8.67 7.22
CA VAL A 170 -3.54 7.24 7.55
C VAL A 170 -2.12 6.73 7.75
N PRO A 171 -1.72 6.32 8.96
CA PRO A 171 -0.36 5.84 9.20
C PRO A 171 -0.13 4.53 8.43
N ASN A 172 0.94 4.53 7.71
CA ASN A 172 1.39 3.39 6.93
C ASN A 172 2.78 3.00 7.40
N VAL A 173 2.95 1.73 7.72
CA VAL A 173 4.26 1.14 7.95
C VAL A 173 4.59 0.26 6.75
N CYS A 174 5.65 0.61 6.05
CA CYS A 174 6.10 -0.12 4.86
C CYS A 174 7.39 -0.89 5.18
N TYR A 175 7.46 -2.11 4.67
CA TYR A 175 8.59 -3.01 4.81
C TYR A 175 9.13 -3.34 3.43
N ILE A 176 10.42 -3.19 3.22
CA ILE A 176 11.06 -3.33 1.90
C ILE A 176 12.23 -4.30 2.02
N SER A 177 12.33 -5.24 1.09
CA SER A 177 13.46 -6.16 0.98
C SER A 177 14.77 -5.44 0.70
N GLY A 178 15.84 -5.89 1.34
CA GLY A 178 17.22 -5.48 1.05
C GLY A 178 17.87 -6.24 -0.12
N ASP A 179 17.17 -7.21 -0.72
CA ASP A 179 17.69 -8.00 -1.86
C ASP A 179 17.90 -7.10 -3.08
N LYS A 180 19.14 -6.62 -3.23
CA LYS A 180 19.54 -5.73 -4.34
C LYS A 180 19.35 -6.39 -5.71
N ALA A 181 19.53 -7.70 -5.82
CA ALA A 181 19.36 -8.42 -7.08
C ALA A 181 17.90 -8.43 -7.50
N LEU A 182 16.99 -8.77 -6.59
CA LEU A 182 15.55 -8.74 -6.81
C LEU A 182 15.03 -7.33 -7.12
N LEU A 183 15.48 -6.32 -6.37
CA LEU A 183 15.07 -4.94 -6.60
C LEU A 183 15.59 -4.38 -7.94
N ASN A 184 16.79 -4.78 -8.37
CA ASN A 184 17.32 -4.41 -9.69
C ASN A 184 16.56 -5.10 -10.81
N GLU A 185 16.20 -6.36 -10.66
CA GLU A 185 15.36 -7.09 -11.63
C GLU A 185 14.01 -6.38 -11.82
N ILE A 186 13.36 -5.97 -10.73
CA ILE A 186 12.13 -5.18 -10.75
C ILE A 186 12.33 -3.85 -11.48
N ARG A 187 13.41 -3.11 -11.19
CA ARG A 187 13.71 -1.83 -11.85
C ARG A 187 13.93 -1.98 -13.36
N LEU A 188 14.61 -3.04 -13.78
CA LEU A 188 14.84 -3.30 -15.20
C LEU A 188 13.54 -3.62 -15.94
N GLU A 189 12.66 -4.43 -15.36
CA GLU A 189 11.35 -4.71 -15.96
C GLU A 189 10.49 -3.44 -16.05
N LEU A 190 10.45 -2.61 -14.98
CA LEU A 190 9.75 -1.32 -15.00
C LEU A 190 10.25 -0.39 -16.12
N LYS A 191 11.57 -0.25 -16.25
CA LYS A 191 12.17 0.57 -17.32
C LYS A 191 11.81 0.04 -18.70
N SER A 192 11.87 -1.27 -18.92
CA SER A 192 11.48 -1.90 -20.17
C SER A 192 10.03 -1.60 -20.56
N ILE A 193 9.09 -1.71 -19.59
CA ILE A 193 7.68 -1.41 -19.83
C ILE A 193 7.45 0.07 -20.14
N LEU A 194 8.14 0.98 -19.44
CA LEU A 194 8.04 2.43 -19.68
C LEU A 194 8.55 2.80 -21.07
N ASN A 195 9.70 2.25 -21.47
CA ASN A 195 10.25 2.48 -22.80
C ASN A 195 9.30 1.96 -23.89
N ALA A 196 8.77 0.75 -23.74
CA ALA A 196 7.81 0.20 -24.71
C ALA A 196 6.54 1.06 -24.85
N LYS A 197 6.05 1.67 -23.76
CA LYS A 197 4.92 2.61 -23.79
C LYS A 197 5.28 3.89 -24.54
N LYS A 198 6.46 4.45 -24.27
CA LYS A 198 6.95 5.67 -24.94
C LYS A 198 7.05 5.49 -26.46
N TYR A 199 7.63 4.38 -26.91
CA TYR A 199 7.73 4.07 -28.35
C TYR A 199 6.38 3.91 -29.01
N ARG A 200 5.39 3.27 -28.35
CA ARG A 200 4.02 3.17 -28.89
C ARG A 200 3.35 4.54 -29.02
N GLN A 201 3.56 5.44 -28.06
CA GLN A 201 2.98 6.79 -28.13
C GLN A 201 3.59 7.61 -29.27
N ILE A 202 4.92 7.51 -29.48
CA ILE A 202 5.63 8.18 -30.58
C ILE A 202 5.08 7.66 -31.92
N GLY A 203 5.05 6.34 -32.15
CA GLY A 203 4.54 5.76 -33.38
C GLY A 203 3.06 6.10 -33.66
N GLN A 204 2.21 6.23 -32.63
CA GLN A 204 0.84 6.69 -32.79
C GLN A 204 0.76 8.17 -33.18
N SER A 205 1.66 9.02 -32.65
CA SER A 205 1.71 10.45 -33.01
C SER A 205 2.20 10.65 -34.44
N GLU A 206 3.18 9.87 -34.87
CA GLU A 206 3.68 9.88 -36.25
C GLU A 206 2.59 9.47 -37.25
N LEU A 207 1.87 8.37 -36.97
CA LEU A 207 0.73 7.92 -37.77
C LEU A 207 -0.38 8.97 -37.89
N LEU A 208 -0.66 9.74 -36.82
CA LEU A 208 -1.65 10.83 -36.86
C LEU A 208 -1.17 12.01 -37.68
N LEU A 209 0.14 12.32 -37.69
CA LEU A 209 0.71 13.39 -38.53
C LEU A 209 0.68 13.03 -40.01
N ASP A 210 0.83 11.77 -40.37
CA ASP A 210 0.77 11.29 -41.74
C ASP A 210 -0.67 11.23 -42.30
N MET A 211 -1.69 11.36 -41.45
CA MET A 211 -3.11 11.34 -41.81
C MET A 211 -3.73 12.73 -41.98
N VAL A 212 -2.98 13.80 -41.70
CA VAL A 212 -3.40 15.22 -41.82
C VAL A 212 -2.71 15.89 -42.99
#